data_d9d16732c183b7587d8d02be4c976c7e
#
_entry.id   d9d16732c183b7587d8d02be4c976c7e
#
_cell.length_a   1.000
_cell.length_b   1.000
_cell.length_c   1.000
_cell.angle_alpha   90.00
_cell.angle_beta   90.00
_cell.angle_gamma   90.00
#
_symmetry.space_group_name_H-M   'P 1'
#
loop_
_entity.id
_entity.type
_entity.pdbx_description
1 polymer ?
#
loop_
_entity_poly.entity_id
_entity_poly.type
_entity_poly.pdbx_seq_one_letter_code
_entity_poly.pdbx_strand_id
1 'polypeptide(L)'
;MQADYFSEKDYFFSRRSLLAVFGASVISAAPVFANASGFIRGAGDIRKLKMVSHKTGERIDTIYWIDGEYIPEALHEIDVLMRDWRRNEIKPIDLRTIDILAASHSMLDTGEPFRLMSGYRSAKTNAMLRRQSRSVSKNSLHITGQAADVRLGTRSVR
;
A
#
# COMPACT_ATOMS: atom_id res chain seq x y z
N MET A 1 52.49 7.00 -8.79
CA MET A 1 51.49 5.93 -8.83
C MET A 1 50.51 6.19 -7.68
N GLN A 2 49.50 7.01 -7.95
CA GLN A 2 48.60 7.56 -6.96
C GLN A 2 47.23 7.00 -7.26
N ALA A 3 46.69 6.21 -6.34
CA ALA A 3 45.37 5.57 -6.46
C ALA A 3 44.32 6.57 -6.04
N ASP A 4 43.41 6.90 -6.96
CA ASP A 4 42.28 7.75 -6.71
C ASP A 4 41.23 7.00 -5.89
N TYR A 5 40.98 7.55 -4.69
CA TYR A 5 39.97 7.09 -3.73
C TYR A 5 38.60 7.65 -4.18
N PHE A 6 37.78 6.81 -4.81
CA PHE A 6 36.39 7.14 -5.06
C PHE A 6 35.62 7.16 -3.75
N SER A 7 35.22 8.34 -3.31
CA SER A 7 34.33 8.54 -2.19
C SER A 7 32.91 8.20 -2.59
N GLU A 8 32.43 7.06 -2.14
CA GLU A 8 31.05 6.62 -2.21
C GLU A 8 30.22 7.54 -1.28
N LYS A 9 29.46 8.46 -1.88
CA LYS A 9 28.50 9.28 -1.13
C LYS A 9 27.26 8.43 -0.84
N ASP A 10 27.21 7.88 0.34
CA ASP A 10 26.02 7.25 0.91
C ASP A 10 24.89 8.28 1.02
N TYR A 11 23.94 8.24 0.09
CA TYR A 11 22.70 8.98 0.19
C TYR A 11 21.80 8.32 1.23
N PHE A 12 22.04 8.58 2.49
CA PHE A 12 21.13 8.23 3.57
C PHE A 12 19.85 9.10 3.47
N PHE A 13 18.82 8.58 2.82
CA PHE A 13 17.50 9.17 2.96
C PHE A 13 17.04 9.03 4.41
N SER A 14 16.92 10.16 5.09
CA SER A 14 16.45 10.19 6.46
C SER A 14 15.02 9.62 6.52
N ARG A 15 14.75 8.73 7.48
CA ARG A 15 13.41 8.16 7.76
C ARG A 15 12.34 9.25 7.94
N ARG A 16 12.73 10.45 8.33
CA ARG A 16 11.85 11.63 8.46
C ARG A 16 11.41 12.21 7.11
N SER A 17 12.26 12.17 6.10
CA SER A 17 11.94 12.67 4.74
C SER A 17 10.89 11.80 4.05
N LEU A 18 10.89 10.48 4.31
CA LEU A 18 9.90 9.56 3.77
C LEU A 18 8.50 9.81 4.39
N LEU A 19 8.45 10.10 5.70
CA LEU A 19 7.19 10.33 6.42
C LEU A 19 6.53 11.66 6.01
N ALA A 20 7.31 12.66 5.59
CA ALA A 20 6.78 13.93 5.09
C ALA A 20 6.05 13.78 3.74
N VAL A 21 6.44 12.79 2.91
CA VAL A 21 5.77 12.50 1.63
C VAL A 21 4.41 11.82 1.83
N PHE A 22 4.27 10.99 2.87
CA PHE A 22 3.03 10.26 3.15
C PHE A 22 1.99 11.04 3.98
N GLY A 23 2.41 12.10 4.68
CA GLY A 23 1.53 12.88 5.56
C GLY A 23 0.68 13.95 4.87
N ALA A 24 0.97 14.29 3.62
CA ALA A 24 0.36 15.45 2.93
C ALA A 24 -0.49 15.10 1.70
N SER A 25 -0.65 13.81 1.33
CA SER A 25 -1.19 13.42 0.04
C SER A 25 -2.65 13.01 0.07
N VAL A 26 -3.53 13.95 0.38
CA VAL A 26 -4.88 13.99 -0.21
C VAL A 26 -4.87 15.00 -1.35
N ILE A 27 -3.95 14.84 -2.30
CA ILE A 27 -3.91 15.68 -3.49
C ILE A 27 -3.83 14.78 -4.71
N SER A 28 -4.93 14.81 -5.52
CA SER A 28 -4.97 14.56 -6.96
C SER A 28 -3.84 13.63 -7.49
N ALA A 29 -4.03 12.32 -7.35
CA ALA A 29 -2.97 11.33 -7.58
C ALA A 29 -2.72 10.94 -9.05
N ALA A 30 -3.35 11.58 -10.03
CA ALA A 30 -3.22 11.17 -11.41
C ALA A 30 -1.83 11.44 -12.06
N PRO A 31 -1.10 12.53 -11.83
CA PRO A 31 0.18 12.74 -12.50
C PRO A 31 1.41 12.20 -11.74
N VAL A 32 1.32 11.93 -10.44
CA VAL A 32 2.49 11.54 -9.63
C VAL A 32 2.93 10.10 -9.91
N PHE A 33 2.03 9.27 -10.40
CA PHE A 33 2.32 7.84 -10.68
C PHE A 33 3.05 7.57 -12.00
N ALA A 34 3.25 8.55 -12.85
CA ALA A 34 4.02 8.36 -14.10
C ALA A 34 5.49 7.96 -13.84
N ASN A 35 6.06 8.27 -12.67
CA ASN A 35 7.41 7.89 -12.25
C ASN A 35 7.45 6.75 -11.24
N ALA A 36 6.33 6.08 -10.96
CA ALA A 36 6.25 4.98 -10.01
C ALA A 36 7.09 3.75 -10.41
N SER A 37 7.47 3.63 -11.68
CA SER A 37 8.32 2.53 -12.16
C SER A 37 9.68 2.43 -11.43
N GLY A 38 10.27 3.56 -11.02
CA GLY A 38 11.49 3.58 -10.21
C GLY A 38 11.26 3.13 -8.78
N PHE A 39 10.13 3.50 -8.19
CA PHE A 39 9.73 3.09 -6.85
C PHE A 39 9.39 1.59 -6.78
N ILE A 40 8.70 1.08 -7.80
CA ILE A 40 8.31 -0.33 -7.91
C ILE A 40 9.53 -1.23 -8.14
N ARG A 41 10.57 -0.77 -8.86
CA ARG A 41 11.84 -1.51 -9.03
C ARG A 41 12.56 -1.76 -7.70
N GLY A 42 12.38 -0.91 -6.69
CA GLY A 42 12.91 -1.13 -5.35
C GLY A 42 12.24 -2.28 -4.59
N ALA A 43 11.14 -2.85 -5.09
CA ALA A 43 10.46 -3.99 -4.48
C ALA A 43 11.14 -5.34 -4.76
N GLY A 44 12.17 -5.38 -5.64
CA GLY A 44 12.93 -6.60 -5.99
C GLY A 44 12.20 -7.57 -6.95
N ASP A 45 12.87 -8.69 -7.24
CA ASP A 45 12.37 -9.74 -8.14
C ASP A 45 11.34 -10.67 -7.45
N ILE A 46 11.24 -10.60 -6.13
CA ILE A 46 10.24 -11.28 -5.32
C ILE A 46 9.50 -10.22 -4.51
N ARG A 47 8.18 -10.08 -4.75
CA ARG A 47 7.36 -9.11 -4.00
C ARG A 47 6.41 -9.83 -3.08
N LYS A 48 6.40 -9.37 -1.85
CA LYS A 48 5.66 -9.95 -0.74
C LYS A 48 4.79 -8.90 -0.08
N LEU A 49 3.61 -9.29 0.36
CA LEU A 49 2.73 -8.45 1.16
C LEU A 49 2.37 -9.14 2.47
N LYS A 50 2.61 -8.45 3.58
CA LYS A 50 2.30 -8.90 4.92
C LYS A 50 1.31 -7.95 5.56
N MET A 51 0.12 -8.43 5.87
CA MET A 51 -0.98 -7.58 6.31
C MET A 51 -1.91 -8.29 7.30
N VAL A 52 -2.51 -7.53 8.20
CA VAL A 52 -3.57 -7.99 9.11
C VAL A 52 -4.75 -7.03 9.06
N SER A 53 -5.94 -7.55 8.83
CA SER A 53 -7.17 -6.74 8.87
C SER A 53 -7.49 -6.33 10.31
N HIS A 54 -7.58 -5.02 10.54
CA HIS A 54 -7.97 -4.49 11.85
C HIS A 54 -9.41 -4.86 12.24
N LYS A 55 -10.27 -5.11 11.25
CA LYS A 55 -11.70 -5.35 11.48
C LYS A 55 -12.05 -6.81 11.63
N THR A 56 -11.41 -7.68 10.86
CA THR A 56 -11.72 -9.12 10.84
C THR A 56 -10.68 -9.97 11.56
N GLY A 57 -9.47 -9.43 11.79
CA GLY A 57 -8.35 -10.17 12.35
C GLY A 57 -7.66 -11.12 11.37
N GLU A 58 -8.19 -11.26 10.17
CA GLU A 58 -7.62 -12.07 9.10
C GLU A 58 -6.22 -11.58 8.74
N ARG A 59 -5.34 -12.49 8.30
CA ARG A 59 -3.92 -12.20 8.02
C ARG A 59 -3.50 -12.82 6.72
N ILE A 60 -2.57 -12.16 6.04
CA ILE A 60 -1.80 -12.71 4.93
C ILE A 60 -0.32 -12.44 5.16
N ASP A 61 0.50 -13.34 4.65
CA ASP A 61 1.95 -13.22 4.50
C ASP A 61 2.31 -13.96 3.21
N THR A 62 2.06 -13.32 2.07
CA THR A 62 2.06 -13.98 0.77
C THR A 62 3.01 -13.32 -0.22
N ILE A 63 3.66 -14.14 -1.03
CA ILE A 63 4.42 -13.69 -2.19
C ILE A 63 3.43 -13.65 -3.36
N TYR A 64 3.26 -12.48 -3.97
CA TYR A 64 2.30 -12.27 -5.05
C TYR A 64 2.95 -11.97 -6.41
N TRP A 65 4.30 -11.85 -6.43
CA TRP A 65 5.08 -11.59 -7.64
C TRP A 65 6.43 -12.31 -7.56
N ILE A 66 6.80 -13.04 -8.61
CA ILE A 66 8.10 -13.69 -8.76
C ILE A 66 8.55 -13.56 -10.21
N ASP A 67 9.80 -13.15 -10.45
CA ASP A 67 10.48 -13.18 -11.74
C ASP A 67 9.68 -12.57 -12.91
N GLY A 68 9.00 -11.47 -12.65
CA GLY A 68 8.26 -10.76 -13.68
C GLY A 68 6.76 -11.11 -13.76
N GLU A 69 6.28 -12.07 -12.98
CA GLU A 69 4.91 -12.56 -13.07
C GLU A 69 4.13 -12.43 -11.76
N TYR A 70 2.86 -12.06 -11.86
CA TYR A 70 1.93 -12.08 -10.74
C TYR A 70 1.40 -13.49 -10.49
N ILE A 71 1.21 -13.85 -9.23
CA ILE A 71 0.62 -15.12 -8.79
C ILE A 71 -0.87 -14.90 -8.55
N PRO A 72 -1.78 -15.40 -9.42
CA PRO A 72 -3.21 -15.11 -9.36
C PRO A 72 -3.86 -15.50 -8.03
N GLU A 73 -3.46 -16.63 -7.45
CA GLU A 73 -3.98 -17.14 -6.19
C GLU A 73 -3.64 -16.21 -5.03
N ALA A 74 -2.40 -15.71 -5.01
CA ALA A 74 -1.94 -14.74 -4.01
C ALA A 74 -2.65 -13.38 -4.16
N LEU A 75 -2.90 -12.93 -5.39
CA LEU A 75 -3.71 -11.74 -5.64
C LEU A 75 -5.13 -11.90 -5.12
N HIS A 76 -5.72 -13.09 -5.33
CA HIS A 76 -7.06 -13.37 -4.80
C HIS A 76 -7.11 -13.37 -3.26
N GLU A 77 -6.09 -13.91 -2.58
CA GLU A 77 -5.97 -13.80 -1.12
C GLU A 77 -5.93 -12.34 -0.65
N ILE A 78 -5.20 -11.49 -1.37
CA ILE A 78 -5.13 -10.05 -1.09
C ILE A 78 -6.50 -9.41 -1.29
N ASP A 79 -7.21 -9.71 -2.38
CA ASP A 79 -8.55 -9.20 -2.67
C ASP A 79 -9.55 -9.58 -1.56
N VAL A 80 -9.51 -10.83 -1.11
CA VAL A 80 -10.33 -11.34 0.00
C VAL A 80 -10.03 -10.58 1.29
N LEU A 81 -8.76 -10.41 1.66
CA LEU A 81 -8.39 -9.66 2.86
C LEU A 81 -8.85 -8.20 2.78
N MET A 82 -8.72 -7.57 1.60
CA MET A 82 -9.00 -6.16 1.38
C MET A 82 -10.45 -5.87 0.99
N ARG A 83 -11.34 -6.86 1.02
CA ARG A 83 -12.76 -6.75 0.66
C ARG A 83 -13.53 -5.74 1.53
N ASP A 84 -14.70 -5.36 1.06
CA ASP A 84 -15.68 -4.66 1.92
C ASP A 84 -16.20 -5.62 3.00
N TRP A 85 -15.54 -5.65 4.14
CA TRP A 85 -15.86 -6.56 5.24
C TRP A 85 -17.29 -6.42 5.79
N ARG A 86 -17.91 -5.24 5.62
CA ARG A 86 -19.28 -4.99 6.09
C ARG A 86 -20.31 -5.73 5.27
N ARG A 87 -19.99 -5.99 4.02
CA ARG A 87 -20.89 -6.64 3.04
C ARG A 87 -20.36 -7.95 2.54
N ASN A 88 -19.16 -8.32 2.95
CA ASN A 88 -18.41 -9.48 2.43
C ASN A 88 -18.28 -9.44 0.91
N GLU A 89 -18.12 -8.23 0.35
CA GLU A 89 -18.07 -7.98 -1.10
C GLU A 89 -16.63 -7.83 -1.55
N ILE A 90 -16.20 -8.72 -2.44
CA ILE A 90 -14.84 -8.79 -2.98
C ILE A 90 -14.81 -8.03 -4.30
N LYS A 91 -13.71 -7.31 -4.53
CA LYS A 91 -13.37 -6.69 -5.80
C LYS A 91 -11.86 -6.76 -5.99
N PRO A 92 -11.37 -7.02 -7.22
CA PRO A 92 -9.95 -6.94 -7.51
C PRO A 92 -9.36 -5.59 -7.10
N ILE A 93 -8.26 -5.65 -6.35
CA ILE A 93 -7.48 -4.46 -5.99
C ILE A 93 -6.55 -4.13 -7.14
N ASP A 94 -6.44 -2.85 -7.47
CA ASP A 94 -5.52 -2.37 -8.51
C ASP A 94 -4.09 -2.82 -8.17
N LEU A 95 -3.43 -3.49 -9.11
CA LEU A 95 -2.08 -4.06 -8.93
C LEU A 95 -1.07 -3.01 -8.48
N ARG A 96 -1.21 -1.77 -8.95
CA ARG A 96 -0.36 -0.65 -8.54
C ARG A 96 -0.52 -0.32 -7.06
N THR A 97 -1.74 -0.46 -6.52
CA THR A 97 -1.98 -0.28 -5.09
C THR A 97 -1.25 -1.35 -4.28
N ILE A 98 -1.30 -2.61 -4.73
CA ILE A 98 -0.59 -3.73 -4.09
C ILE A 98 0.92 -3.51 -4.15
N ASP A 99 1.45 -3.16 -5.31
CA ASP A 99 2.87 -2.90 -5.53
C ASP A 99 3.40 -1.74 -4.67
N ILE A 100 2.64 -0.65 -4.54
CA ILE A 100 3.00 0.49 -3.69
C ILE A 100 3.05 0.07 -2.21
N LEU A 101 2.09 -0.73 -1.76
CA LEU A 101 2.09 -1.24 -0.39
C LEU A 101 3.31 -2.13 -0.12
N ALA A 102 3.62 -3.05 -1.02
CA ALA A 102 4.78 -3.94 -0.88
C ALA A 102 6.10 -3.17 -0.92
N ALA A 103 6.26 -2.24 -1.86
CA ALA A 103 7.44 -1.38 -1.93
C ALA A 103 7.60 -0.53 -0.67
N SER A 104 6.50 0.06 -0.18
CA SER A 104 6.51 0.84 1.06
C SER A 104 6.93 -0.01 2.27
N HIS A 105 6.45 -1.27 2.33
CA HIS A 105 6.80 -2.20 3.40
C HIS A 105 8.29 -2.57 3.35
N SER A 106 8.81 -2.86 2.16
CA SER A 106 10.23 -3.16 1.94
C SER A 106 11.14 -1.99 2.35
N MET A 107 10.76 -0.76 1.97
CA MET A 107 11.54 0.45 2.32
C MET A 107 11.55 0.77 3.81
N LEU A 108 10.56 0.32 4.56
CA LEU A 108 10.49 0.52 6.01
C LEU A 108 11.34 -0.49 6.79
N ASP A 109 11.91 -1.49 6.11
CA ASP A 109 12.80 -2.52 6.67
C ASP A 109 12.26 -3.08 7.99
N THR A 110 11.02 -3.57 7.96
CA THR A 110 10.34 -4.07 9.15
C THR A 110 9.68 -5.41 8.91
N GLY A 111 9.74 -6.30 9.89
CA GLY A 111 9.01 -7.56 9.89
C GLY A 111 7.54 -7.44 10.31
N GLU A 112 7.11 -6.27 10.81
CA GLU A 112 5.73 -6.06 11.28
C GLU A 112 4.75 -6.00 10.12
N PRO A 113 3.59 -6.68 10.20
CA PRO A 113 2.56 -6.59 9.16
C PRO A 113 1.92 -5.20 9.11
N PHE A 114 1.55 -4.73 7.93
CA PHE A 114 0.61 -3.61 7.85
C PHE A 114 -0.71 -3.98 8.51
N ARG A 115 -1.24 -3.08 9.31
CA ARG A 115 -2.60 -3.15 9.83
C ARG A 115 -3.54 -2.46 8.85
N LEU A 116 -4.32 -3.24 8.12
CA LEU A 116 -5.33 -2.74 7.19
C LEU A 116 -6.53 -2.16 7.96
N MET A 117 -6.77 -0.88 7.77
CA MET A 117 -7.92 -0.17 8.35
C MET A 117 -9.11 -0.16 7.39
N SER A 118 -8.85 -0.02 6.08
CA SER A 118 -9.84 -0.02 5.00
C SER A 118 -9.17 -0.40 3.68
N GLY A 119 -9.72 -1.39 2.98
CA GLY A 119 -9.40 -1.73 1.60
C GLY A 119 -10.52 -1.30 0.65
N TYR A 120 -11.01 -2.23 -0.18
CA TYR A 120 -12.17 -2.00 -1.03
C TYR A 120 -13.41 -1.60 -0.22
N ARG A 121 -14.17 -0.71 -0.79
CA ARG A 121 -15.40 -0.19 -0.21
C ARG A 121 -16.48 -0.15 -1.28
N SER A 122 -17.53 -0.94 -1.14
CA SER A 122 -18.64 -0.94 -2.10
C SER A 122 -19.31 0.43 -2.17
N ALA A 123 -19.94 0.74 -3.30
CA ALA A 123 -20.68 1.99 -3.47
C ALA A 123 -21.75 2.17 -2.38
N LYS A 124 -22.38 1.06 -1.96
CA LYS A 124 -23.40 1.05 -0.89
C LYS A 124 -22.79 1.40 0.46
N THR A 125 -21.65 0.81 0.82
CA THR A 125 -20.92 1.16 2.05
C THR A 125 -20.43 2.60 2.00
N ASN A 126 -19.90 3.06 0.87
CA ASN A 126 -19.46 4.45 0.72
C ASN A 126 -20.62 5.43 0.89
N ALA A 127 -21.79 5.14 0.31
CA ALA A 127 -22.99 5.97 0.48
C ALA A 127 -23.47 6.01 1.93
N MET A 128 -23.41 4.87 2.65
CA MET A 128 -23.71 4.80 4.09
C MET A 128 -22.77 5.70 4.89
N LEU A 129 -21.47 5.59 4.67
CA LEU A 129 -20.46 6.38 5.40
C LEU A 129 -20.57 7.88 5.11
N ARG A 130 -20.94 8.26 3.88
CA ARG A 130 -21.19 9.65 3.52
C ARG A 130 -22.36 10.27 4.27
N ARG A 131 -23.36 9.49 4.64
CA ARG A 131 -24.47 9.98 5.50
C ARG A 131 -24.00 10.29 6.92
N GLN A 132 -22.94 9.60 7.38
CA GLN A 132 -22.37 9.74 8.72
C GLN A 132 -21.26 10.79 8.80
N SER A 133 -20.57 11.06 7.69
CA SER A 133 -19.44 11.98 7.67
C SER A 133 -19.32 12.71 6.33
N ARG A 134 -19.18 14.05 6.39
CA ARG A 134 -18.94 14.89 5.22
C ARG A 134 -17.54 14.73 4.64
N SER A 135 -16.60 14.13 5.38
CA SER A 135 -15.22 13.88 4.91
C SER A 135 -15.12 12.74 3.92
N VAL A 136 -16.17 11.92 3.77
CA VAL A 136 -16.17 10.79 2.84
C VAL A 136 -16.52 11.26 1.42
N SER A 137 -15.57 11.17 0.49
CA SER A 137 -15.77 11.55 -0.91
C SER A 137 -16.82 10.67 -1.61
N LYS A 138 -17.60 11.26 -2.52
CA LYS A 138 -18.49 10.53 -3.42
C LYS A 138 -17.69 9.64 -4.37
N ASN A 139 -16.59 10.16 -4.88
CA ASN A 139 -15.70 9.50 -5.84
C ASN A 139 -14.45 8.95 -5.13
N SER A 140 -14.66 8.18 -4.08
CA SER A 140 -13.57 7.60 -3.30
C SER A 140 -12.86 6.50 -4.11
N LEU A 141 -11.52 6.54 -4.13
CA LEU A 141 -10.69 5.51 -4.79
C LEU A 141 -10.82 4.12 -4.14
N HIS A 142 -11.32 4.04 -2.92
CA HIS A 142 -11.69 2.76 -2.31
C HIS A 142 -12.78 2.02 -3.09
N ILE A 143 -13.67 2.73 -3.81
CA ILE A 143 -14.75 2.12 -4.60
C ILE A 143 -14.19 1.40 -5.83
N THR A 144 -13.05 1.84 -6.32
CA THR A 144 -12.39 1.27 -7.50
C THR A 144 -11.26 0.29 -7.16
N GLY A 145 -10.99 0.05 -5.86
CA GLY A 145 -9.87 -0.79 -5.42
C GLY A 145 -8.50 -0.11 -5.55
N GLN A 146 -8.48 1.21 -5.68
CA GLN A 146 -7.26 2.00 -5.92
C GLN A 146 -6.76 2.73 -4.67
N ALA A 147 -7.27 2.37 -3.50
CA ALA A 147 -6.83 2.94 -2.23
C ALA A 147 -6.89 1.91 -1.10
N ALA A 148 -5.96 2.04 -0.17
CA ALA A 148 -5.94 1.30 1.08
C ALA A 148 -5.48 2.21 2.23
N ASP A 149 -6.20 2.17 3.33
CA ASP A 149 -5.78 2.79 4.59
C ASP A 149 -5.02 1.76 5.41
N VAL A 150 -3.74 2.00 5.64
CA VAL A 150 -2.89 1.09 6.42
C VAL A 150 -2.16 1.84 7.53
N ARG A 151 -1.81 1.11 8.58
CA ARG A 151 -0.92 1.57 9.67
C ARG A 151 0.19 0.55 9.86
N LEU A 152 1.35 1.00 10.31
CA LEU A 152 2.45 0.14 10.72
C LEU A 152 2.65 0.25 12.22
N GLY A 153 2.51 -0.88 12.93
CA GLY A 153 2.68 -0.95 14.37
C GLY A 153 1.80 0.01 15.15
N THR A 154 2.31 0.47 16.28
CA THR A 154 1.68 1.47 17.17
C THR A 154 2.08 2.90 16.81
N ARG A 155 2.84 3.10 15.73
CA ARG A 155 3.34 4.43 15.34
C ARG A 155 2.18 5.35 14.98
N SER A 156 2.00 6.40 15.79
CA SER A 156 1.09 7.51 15.46
C SER A 156 1.67 8.27 14.28
N VAL A 157 0.90 8.41 13.22
CA VAL A 157 1.17 9.36 12.15
C VAL A 157 0.72 10.72 12.69
N ARG A 158 1.68 11.56 13.11
CA ARG A 158 1.44 12.96 13.45
C ARG A 158 1.71 13.83 12.24
#